data_c0c87be7d881fc7cbad88a29507ed968
#
_entry.id   c0c87be7d881fc7cbad88a29507ed968
#
_cell.length_a   1.000
_cell.length_b   1.000
_cell.length_c   1.000
_cell.angle_alpha   90.00
_cell.angle_beta   90.00
_cell.angle_gamma   90.00
#
_symmetry.space_group_name_H-M   'P 1'
#
loop_
_entity.id
_entity.type
_entity.pdbx_description
1 polymer ?
#
loop_
_entity_poly.entity_id
_entity_poly.type
_entity_poly.pdbx_seq_one_letter_code
_entity_poly.pdbx_strand_id
1 'polypeptide(L)'
;MAWQLRKVIENKKEEYIMQDKSKVIFNNEIDRKAYRKAINSKKKYARKYGDDSNADYKVTIKKNKYIGDMLGVYDVRVADKPASVSNGNKEEFDTDKGIIVGNIRMGFGHYRISMAIASAANALGYVPYWMDLNSYDNTTCTKVIRAQNDLYSLGSRLSQKSRLFNRLVWEPMNYEGFRKLSYNASDQKNAELM
;
A
#
# COMPACT_ATOMS: atom_id res chain seq x y z
N MET A 1 2.47 -2.00 -44.96
CA MET A 1 1.31 -1.93 -44.03
C MET A 1 1.61 -2.48 -42.62
N ALA A 2 2.15 -3.67 -42.47
CA ALA A 2 2.47 -4.26 -41.15
C ALA A 2 3.53 -3.49 -40.34
N TRP A 3 4.53 -2.86 -41.00
CA TRP A 3 5.58 -2.09 -40.32
C TRP A 3 5.05 -0.77 -39.75
N GLN A 4 4.13 -0.08 -40.43
CA GLN A 4 3.48 1.13 -39.93
C GLN A 4 2.56 0.85 -38.72
N LEU A 5 1.86 -0.28 -38.72
CA LEU A 5 1.05 -0.74 -37.59
C LEU A 5 1.91 -1.06 -36.35
N ARG A 6 3.05 -1.72 -36.54
CA ARG A 6 4.01 -1.95 -35.44
C ARG A 6 4.50 -0.65 -34.79
N LYS A 7 4.90 0.31 -35.64
CA LYS A 7 5.40 1.63 -35.16
C LYS A 7 4.32 2.42 -34.42
N VAL A 8 3.06 2.34 -34.85
CA VAL A 8 1.92 2.96 -34.14
C VAL A 8 1.63 2.27 -32.81
N ILE A 9 1.77 0.93 -32.75
CA ILE A 9 1.59 0.16 -31.52
C ILE A 9 2.74 0.42 -30.53
N GLU A 10 3.99 0.50 -31.01
CA GLU A 10 5.15 0.86 -30.19
C GLU A 10 5.05 2.28 -29.66
N ASN A 11 4.73 3.26 -30.53
CA ASN A 11 4.53 4.64 -30.09
C ASN A 11 3.36 4.77 -29.07
N LYS A 12 2.25 4.06 -29.25
CA LYS A 12 1.15 4.02 -28.27
C LYS A 12 1.57 3.33 -26.97
N LYS A 13 2.42 2.31 -27.02
CA LYS A 13 2.99 1.69 -25.82
C LYS A 13 3.93 2.64 -25.08
N GLU A 14 4.79 3.36 -25.80
CA GLU A 14 5.69 4.35 -25.20
C GLU A 14 4.91 5.55 -24.63
N GLU A 15 3.89 6.03 -25.32
CA GLU A 15 3.00 7.10 -24.84
C GLU A 15 2.21 6.65 -23.58
N TYR A 16 1.80 5.37 -23.50
CA TYR A 16 1.18 4.79 -22.33
C TYR A 16 2.14 4.62 -21.14
N ILE A 17 3.43 4.37 -21.41
CA ILE A 17 4.49 4.26 -20.40
C ILE A 17 4.89 5.64 -19.85
N MET A 18 4.75 6.71 -20.63
CA MET A 18 5.09 8.09 -20.24
C MET A 18 3.95 8.81 -19.50
N GLN A 19 2.77 8.23 -19.38
CA GLN A 19 1.70 8.84 -18.60
C GLN A 19 2.11 8.86 -17.12
N ASP A 20 2.23 10.05 -16.54
CA ASP A 20 2.56 10.26 -15.13
C ASP A 20 1.46 9.65 -14.23
N LYS A 21 1.61 8.37 -13.91
CA LYS A 21 0.66 7.60 -13.09
C LYS A 21 0.48 8.17 -11.69
N SER A 22 1.36 9.10 -11.26
CA SER A 22 1.23 9.76 -9.95
C SER A 22 0.00 10.66 -9.84
N LYS A 23 -0.60 11.05 -10.98
CA LYS A 23 -1.81 11.88 -11.05
C LYS A 23 -3.08 11.08 -11.23
N VAL A 24 -2.99 9.76 -11.34
CA VAL A 24 -4.13 8.90 -11.67
C VAL A 24 -4.33 7.87 -10.55
N ILE A 25 -5.54 7.79 -10.00
CA ILE A 25 -5.94 6.76 -9.03
C ILE A 25 -7.12 5.99 -9.65
N PHE A 26 -7.00 4.69 -9.80
CA PHE A 26 -8.03 3.82 -10.41
C PHE A 26 -8.54 4.38 -11.76
N ASN A 27 -7.63 4.79 -12.64
CA ASN A 27 -7.90 5.41 -13.94
C ASN A 27 -8.59 6.79 -13.90
N ASN A 28 -8.68 7.42 -12.72
CA ASN A 28 -9.24 8.76 -12.58
C ASN A 28 -8.13 9.79 -12.29
N GLU A 29 -8.17 10.92 -12.98
CA GLU A 29 -7.25 12.02 -12.69
C GLU A 29 -7.57 12.64 -11.34
N ILE A 30 -6.52 12.86 -10.55
CA ILE A 30 -6.63 13.53 -9.25
C ILE A 30 -6.79 15.04 -9.50
N ASP A 31 -7.72 15.68 -8.80
CA ASP A 31 -7.89 17.12 -8.82
C ASP A 31 -6.55 17.86 -8.53
N ARG A 32 -6.28 18.92 -9.27
CA ARG A 32 -5.03 19.70 -9.18
C ARG A 32 -4.73 20.18 -7.77
N LYS A 33 -5.74 20.55 -7.00
CA LYS A 33 -5.58 21.00 -5.60
C LYS A 33 -5.15 19.82 -4.71
N ALA A 34 -5.77 18.66 -4.86
CA ALA A 34 -5.43 17.43 -4.15
C ALA A 34 -4.00 16.98 -4.52
N TYR A 35 -3.65 17.01 -5.79
CA TYR A 35 -2.30 16.66 -6.26
C TYR A 35 -1.22 17.58 -5.68
N ARG A 36 -1.42 18.92 -5.70
CA ARG A 36 -0.48 19.87 -5.08
C ARG A 36 -0.32 19.62 -3.59
N LYS A 37 -1.42 19.31 -2.89
CA LYS A 37 -1.40 18.95 -1.46
C LYS A 37 -0.59 17.68 -1.21
N ALA A 38 -0.75 16.66 -2.06
CA ALA A 38 0.00 15.41 -1.99
C ALA A 38 1.52 15.64 -2.19
N ILE A 39 1.91 16.44 -3.20
CA ILE A 39 3.31 16.80 -3.45
C ILE A 39 3.92 17.56 -2.26
N ASN A 40 3.21 18.51 -1.68
CA ASN A 40 3.69 19.23 -0.49
C ASN A 40 3.84 18.31 0.73
N SER A 41 2.93 17.35 0.90
CA SER A 41 3.02 16.33 1.93
C SER A 41 4.22 15.40 1.70
N LYS A 42 4.44 14.95 0.45
CA LYS A 42 5.63 14.16 0.07
C LYS A 42 6.92 14.89 0.44
N LYS A 43 7.06 16.18 0.07
CA LYS A 43 8.24 17.00 0.41
C LYS A 43 8.45 17.09 1.92
N LYS A 44 7.39 17.26 2.71
CA LYS A 44 7.44 17.30 4.16
C LYS A 44 7.92 15.97 4.75
N TYR A 45 7.38 14.86 4.27
CA TYR A 45 7.76 13.52 4.73
C TYR A 45 9.19 13.14 4.31
N ALA A 46 9.59 13.47 3.08
CA ALA A 46 10.94 13.25 2.58
C ALA A 46 11.98 13.97 3.45
N ARG A 47 11.73 15.22 3.85
CA ARG A 47 12.62 15.96 4.77
C ARG A 47 12.74 15.32 6.14
N LYS A 48 11.66 14.71 6.65
CA LYS A 48 11.61 14.14 8.00
C LYS A 48 12.13 12.71 8.08
N TYR A 49 11.84 11.90 7.08
CA TYR A 49 12.05 10.44 7.12
C TYR A 49 13.05 9.94 6.07
N GLY A 50 13.51 10.81 5.18
CA GLY A 50 14.35 10.49 4.02
C GLY A 50 13.53 10.38 2.74
N ASP A 51 14.20 10.56 1.60
CA ASP A 51 13.61 10.39 0.27
C ASP A 51 14.26 9.20 -0.42
N ASP A 52 13.50 8.14 -0.57
CA ASP A 52 13.89 6.90 -1.22
C ASP A 52 13.14 6.66 -2.55
N SER A 53 12.58 7.72 -3.14
CA SER A 53 11.79 7.62 -4.37
C SER A 53 12.57 7.08 -5.58
N ASN A 54 13.90 7.19 -5.54
CA ASN A 54 14.80 6.65 -6.57
C ASN A 54 15.55 5.39 -6.10
N ALA A 55 15.23 4.85 -4.94
CA ALA A 55 15.85 3.64 -4.43
C ALA A 55 15.23 2.40 -5.10
N ASP A 56 16.09 1.48 -5.52
CA ASP A 56 15.69 0.17 -6.02
C ASP A 56 15.79 -0.85 -4.88
N TYR A 57 14.63 -1.37 -4.45
CA TYR A 57 14.55 -2.37 -3.41
C TYR A 57 14.38 -3.76 -4.01
N LYS A 58 15.41 -4.60 -3.87
CA LYS A 58 15.30 -6.00 -4.26
C LYS A 58 14.33 -6.73 -3.35
N VAL A 59 13.32 -7.31 -3.94
CA VAL A 59 12.29 -8.07 -3.26
C VAL A 59 12.64 -9.55 -3.27
N THR A 60 12.45 -10.22 -2.13
CA THR A 60 12.57 -11.66 -1.97
C THR A 60 11.27 -12.23 -1.41
N ILE A 61 10.98 -13.48 -1.76
CA ILE A 61 9.79 -14.20 -1.30
C ILE A 61 10.24 -15.32 -0.41
N LYS A 62 9.53 -15.51 0.69
CA LYS A 62 9.74 -16.62 1.59
C LYS A 62 8.40 -17.13 2.11
N LYS A 63 8.21 -18.45 2.13
CA LYS A 63 7.02 -19.07 2.72
C LYS A 63 6.83 -18.58 4.16
N ASN A 64 5.63 -18.13 4.50
CA ASN A 64 5.34 -17.62 5.83
C ASN A 64 5.45 -18.75 6.87
N LYS A 65 6.20 -18.50 7.94
CA LYS A 65 6.52 -19.50 8.96
C LYS A 65 5.28 -20.01 9.72
N TYR A 66 4.26 -19.17 9.90
CA TYR A 66 3.13 -19.47 10.77
C TYR A 66 1.88 -19.92 10.01
N ILE A 67 1.61 -19.30 8.87
CA ILE A 67 0.40 -19.51 8.08
C ILE A 67 0.67 -20.03 6.67
N GLY A 68 1.94 -20.16 6.30
CA GLY A 68 2.32 -20.60 4.95
C GLY A 68 1.86 -22.02 4.63
N ASP A 69 1.92 -22.93 5.58
CA ASP A 69 1.50 -24.31 5.37
C ASP A 69 -0.03 -24.46 5.32
N MET A 70 -0.75 -23.63 6.07
CA MET A 70 -2.22 -23.71 6.14
C MET A 70 -2.93 -22.92 5.05
N LEU A 71 -2.39 -21.74 4.69
CA LEU A 71 -3.04 -20.79 3.80
C LEU A 71 -2.25 -20.53 2.51
N GLY A 72 -1.17 -21.25 2.26
CA GLY A 72 -0.31 -21.06 1.08
C GLY A 72 0.35 -19.67 1.01
N VAL A 73 0.52 -18.98 2.16
CA VAL A 73 0.98 -17.60 2.22
C VAL A 73 2.49 -17.49 2.14
N TYR A 74 2.97 -16.57 1.32
CA TYR A 74 4.38 -16.20 1.21
C TYR A 74 4.60 -14.76 1.68
N ASP A 75 5.64 -14.51 2.50
CA ASP A 75 6.06 -13.18 2.90
C ASP A 75 6.82 -12.50 1.78
N VAL A 76 6.45 -11.27 1.48
CA VAL A 76 7.22 -10.35 0.64
C VAL A 76 8.22 -9.62 1.53
N ARG A 77 9.51 -9.74 1.25
CA ARG A 77 10.59 -9.13 2.02
C ARG A 77 11.49 -8.29 1.13
N VAL A 78 12.02 -7.23 1.68
CA VAL A 78 13.07 -6.44 1.04
C VAL A 78 14.42 -7.01 1.49
N ALA A 79 15.29 -7.29 0.54
CA ALA A 79 16.62 -7.79 0.85
C ALA A 79 17.49 -6.68 1.46
N ASP A 80 18.07 -6.92 2.63
CA ASP A 80 18.93 -5.96 3.34
C ASP A 80 20.28 -5.72 2.65
N LYS A 81 20.67 -6.60 1.74
CA LYS A 81 21.92 -6.51 0.96
C LYS A 81 21.67 -6.95 -0.47
N PRO A 82 22.38 -6.34 -1.46
CA PRO A 82 22.39 -6.91 -2.79
C PRO A 82 22.83 -8.37 -2.66
N ALA A 83 21.95 -9.28 -3.09
CA ALA A 83 22.16 -10.71 -2.92
C ALA A 83 23.53 -11.08 -3.51
N SER A 84 24.49 -11.42 -2.64
CA SER A 84 25.51 -12.37 -3.01
C SER A 84 24.77 -13.61 -3.49
N VAL A 85 25.09 -14.06 -4.69
CA VAL A 85 24.47 -15.20 -5.37
C VAL A 85 24.61 -16.44 -4.45
N SER A 86 23.67 -16.60 -3.55
CA SER A 86 23.50 -17.87 -2.85
C SER A 86 22.50 -18.67 -3.68
N ASN A 87 22.97 -19.81 -4.20
CA ASN A 87 22.20 -20.83 -4.90
C ASN A 87 21.17 -21.52 -3.99
N GLY A 88 20.38 -20.76 -3.25
CA GLY A 88 19.21 -21.25 -2.54
C GLY A 88 17.97 -21.01 -3.40
N ASN A 89 17.06 -21.97 -3.46
CA ASN A 89 15.80 -21.88 -4.17
C ASN A 89 15.14 -20.51 -3.93
N LYS A 90 15.31 -19.59 -4.89
CA LYS A 90 14.57 -18.34 -4.91
C LYS A 90 13.17 -18.71 -5.38
N GLU A 91 12.22 -18.67 -4.46
CA GLU A 91 10.81 -18.66 -4.86
C GLU A 91 10.58 -17.37 -5.64
N GLU A 92 10.08 -17.50 -6.86
CA GLU A 92 9.73 -16.37 -7.74
C GLU A 92 8.26 -16.03 -7.57
N PHE A 93 7.89 -14.78 -7.88
CA PHE A 93 6.48 -14.41 -7.91
C PHE A 93 5.76 -15.18 -9.01
N ASP A 94 4.67 -15.84 -8.66
CA ASP A 94 3.72 -16.35 -9.64
C ASP A 94 2.98 -15.14 -10.23
N THR A 95 3.30 -14.80 -11.48
CA THR A 95 2.71 -13.64 -12.17
C THR A 95 1.29 -13.90 -12.64
N ASP A 96 0.87 -15.16 -12.77
CA ASP A 96 -0.43 -15.55 -13.31
C ASP A 96 -1.46 -15.70 -12.18
N LYS A 97 -1.05 -16.24 -11.03
CA LYS A 97 -1.92 -16.55 -9.90
C LYS A 97 -1.59 -15.78 -8.62
N GLY A 98 -0.55 -14.95 -8.65
CA GLY A 98 -0.12 -14.21 -7.48
C GLY A 98 -1.08 -13.07 -7.11
N ILE A 99 -1.44 -12.99 -5.84
CA ILE A 99 -2.20 -11.87 -5.27
C ILE A 99 -1.41 -11.25 -4.12
N ILE A 100 -1.13 -9.95 -4.19
CA ILE A 100 -0.50 -9.22 -3.08
C ILE A 100 -1.56 -8.82 -2.06
N VAL A 101 -1.42 -9.34 -0.85
CA VAL A 101 -2.28 -9.03 0.29
C VAL A 101 -1.55 -8.05 1.21
N GLY A 102 -1.92 -6.77 1.14
CA GLY A 102 -1.38 -5.74 2.00
C GLY A 102 -1.87 -5.88 3.45
N ASN A 103 -0.96 -5.71 4.40
CA ASN A 103 -1.29 -5.67 5.82
C ASN A 103 -0.63 -4.45 6.47
N ILE A 104 -1.32 -3.86 7.43
CA ILE A 104 -0.82 -2.78 8.27
C ILE A 104 -1.11 -3.11 9.74
N ARG A 105 -0.09 -2.97 10.59
CA ARG A 105 -0.22 -3.31 12.02
C ARG A 105 -0.85 -2.17 12.83
N MET A 106 -2.05 -1.74 12.46
CA MET A 106 -2.81 -0.73 13.21
C MET A 106 -3.81 -1.33 14.21
N GLY A 107 -3.93 -2.65 14.24
CA GLY A 107 -4.82 -3.37 15.14
C GLY A 107 -5.26 -4.71 14.57
N PHE A 108 -5.90 -5.53 15.41
CA PHE A 108 -6.32 -6.88 15.05
C PHE A 108 -7.33 -6.95 13.89
N GLY A 109 -8.13 -5.89 13.70
CA GLY A 109 -9.10 -5.83 12.60
C GLY A 109 -8.45 -5.93 11.23
N HIS A 110 -7.42 -5.13 10.97
CA HIS A 110 -6.69 -5.14 9.69
C HIS A 110 -6.02 -6.49 9.44
N TYR A 111 -5.42 -7.08 10.48
CA TYR A 111 -4.80 -8.39 10.38
C TYR A 111 -5.82 -9.48 10.01
N ARG A 112 -7.00 -9.48 10.66
CA ARG A 112 -8.07 -10.45 10.36
C ARG A 112 -8.61 -10.32 8.95
N ILE A 113 -8.80 -9.09 8.45
CA ILE A 113 -9.23 -8.83 7.08
C ILE A 113 -8.19 -9.38 6.09
N SER A 114 -6.92 -9.06 6.29
CA SER A 114 -5.84 -9.57 5.43
C SER A 114 -5.76 -11.10 5.47
N MET A 115 -5.94 -11.72 6.62
CA MET A 115 -6.01 -13.19 6.77
C MET A 115 -7.20 -13.79 6.00
N ALA A 116 -8.37 -13.17 6.09
CA ALA A 116 -9.55 -13.62 5.36
C ALA A 116 -9.34 -13.53 3.84
N ILE A 117 -8.75 -12.44 3.36
CA ILE A 117 -8.42 -12.27 1.93
C ILE A 117 -7.40 -13.33 1.48
N ALA A 118 -6.33 -13.57 2.27
CA ALA A 118 -5.34 -14.58 1.95
C ALA A 118 -5.96 -15.99 1.91
N SER A 119 -6.83 -16.32 2.86
CA SER A 119 -7.56 -17.59 2.90
C SER A 119 -8.46 -17.76 1.69
N ALA A 120 -9.23 -16.73 1.33
CA ALA A 120 -10.09 -16.76 0.16
C ALA A 120 -9.29 -16.92 -1.15
N ALA A 121 -8.18 -16.18 -1.27
CA ALA A 121 -7.28 -16.29 -2.42
C ALA A 121 -6.75 -17.71 -2.59
N ASN A 122 -6.24 -18.31 -1.50
CA ASN A 122 -5.75 -19.69 -1.52
C ASN A 122 -6.86 -20.70 -1.88
N ALA A 123 -8.06 -20.54 -1.33
CA ALA A 123 -9.21 -21.40 -1.64
C ALA A 123 -9.64 -21.31 -3.11
N LEU A 124 -9.43 -20.17 -3.77
CA LEU A 124 -9.70 -19.94 -5.18
C LEU A 124 -8.53 -20.35 -6.10
N GLY A 125 -7.45 -20.93 -5.56
CA GLY A 125 -6.29 -21.39 -6.32
C GLY A 125 -5.30 -20.28 -6.67
N TYR A 126 -5.36 -19.14 -6.01
CA TYR A 126 -4.36 -18.08 -6.10
C TYR A 126 -3.27 -18.23 -5.04
N VAL A 127 -2.12 -17.62 -5.30
CA VAL A 127 -0.98 -17.61 -4.36
C VAL A 127 -0.94 -16.27 -3.62
N PRO A 128 -1.28 -16.24 -2.31
CA PRO A 128 -1.29 -15.00 -1.54
C PRO A 128 0.11 -14.60 -1.09
N TYR A 129 0.57 -13.42 -1.52
CA TYR A 129 1.82 -12.80 -1.11
C TYR A 129 1.55 -11.74 -0.05
N TRP A 130 2.04 -11.96 1.16
CA TRP A 130 1.81 -11.09 2.31
C TRP A 130 2.79 -9.92 2.32
N MET A 131 2.27 -8.71 2.13
CA MET A 131 3.03 -7.47 2.17
C MET A 131 2.72 -6.70 3.45
N ASP A 132 3.54 -6.87 4.48
CA ASP A 132 3.41 -6.14 5.73
C ASP A 132 4.13 -4.80 5.67
N LEU A 133 3.39 -3.72 5.52
CA LEU A 133 3.92 -2.35 5.37
C LEU A 133 4.75 -1.86 6.57
N ASN A 134 4.70 -2.55 7.71
CA ASN A 134 5.51 -2.23 8.88
C ASN A 134 6.85 -2.98 8.93
N SER A 135 7.13 -3.85 7.98
CA SER A 135 8.29 -4.75 8.01
C SER A 135 9.50 -4.27 7.20
N TYR A 136 9.41 -3.13 6.53
CA TYR A 136 10.47 -2.62 5.65
C TYR A 136 11.23 -1.47 6.31
N ASP A 137 11.97 -1.73 7.37
CA ASP A 137 12.58 -0.75 8.28
C ASP A 137 13.40 0.35 7.60
N ASN A 138 14.05 0.01 6.50
CA ASN A 138 14.90 0.94 5.76
C ASN A 138 14.12 1.85 4.80
N THR A 139 12.82 1.61 4.59
CA THR A 139 12.02 2.39 3.66
C THR A 139 11.38 3.62 4.31
N THR A 140 11.29 4.71 3.56
CA THR A 140 10.58 5.92 3.98
C THR A 140 9.10 5.62 4.25
N CYS A 141 8.47 4.75 3.45
CA CYS A 141 7.08 4.34 3.61
C CYS A 141 6.83 3.73 5.01
N THR A 142 7.64 2.76 5.43
CA THR A 142 7.50 2.14 6.75
C THR A 142 7.72 3.14 7.88
N LYS A 143 8.69 4.04 7.76
CA LYS A 143 8.92 5.10 8.77
C LYS A 143 7.72 6.02 8.93
N VAL A 144 7.10 6.44 7.82
CA VAL A 144 5.89 7.27 7.81
C VAL A 144 4.72 6.53 8.45
N ILE A 145 4.48 5.27 8.06
CA ILE A 145 3.38 4.44 8.59
C ILE A 145 3.54 4.24 10.09
N ARG A 146 4.74 3.91 10.57
CA ARG A 146 5.00 3.76 12.02
C ARG A 146 4.74 5.04 12.77
N ALA A 147 5.21 6.18 12.28
CA ALA A 147 4.96 7.46 12.92
C ALA A 147 3.47 7.83 12.97
N GLN A 148 2.69 7.47 11.94
CA GLN A 148 1.24 7.64 11.96
C GLN A 148 0.56 6.71 12.96
N ASN A 149 1.00 5.46 13.05
CA ASN A 149 0.50 4.49 14.04
C ASN A 149 0.78 4.94 15.47
N ASP A 150 1.97 5.46 15.72
CA ASP A 150 2.35 5.97 17.04
C ASP A 150 1.49 7.18 17.43
N LEU A 151 1.28 8.10 16.49
CA LEU A 151 0.43 9.27 16.69
C LEU A 151 -1.03 8.86 16.97
N TYR A 152 -1.57 7.92 16.21
CA TYR A 152 -2.91 7.37 16.42
C TYR A 152 -3.03 6.69 17.78
N SER A 153 -2.06 5.86 18.14
CA SER A 153 -2.01 5.17 19.42
C SER A 153 -1.91 6.12 20.60
N LEU A 154 -1.14 7.22 20.45
CA LEU A 154 -1.05 8.27 21.46
C LEU A 154 -2.39 9.00 21.61
N GLY A 155 -3.01 9.41 20.50
CA GLY A 155 -4.31 10.09 20.51
C GLY A 155 -5.40 9.21 21.14
N SER A 156 -5.45 7.94 20.79
CA SER A 156 -6.37 6.96 21.37
C SER A 156 -6.19 6.81 22.89
N ARG A 157 -4.95 6.70 23.36
CA ARG A 157 -4.67 6.63 24.80
C ARG A 157 -5.03 7.92 25.56
N LEU A 158 -4.78 9.09 24.96
CA LEU A 158 -5.15 10.37 25.54
C LEU A 158 -6.68 10.53 25.60
N SER A 159 -7.40 10.10 24.58
CA SER A 159 -8.87 10.14 24.55
C SER A 159 -9.50 9.29 25.65
N GLN A 160 -8.90 8.15 25.97
CA GLN A 160 -9.36 7.29 27.08
C GLN A 160 -9.09 7.91 28.46
N LYS A 161 -8.03 8.68 28.60
CA LYS A 161 -7.63 9.32 29.87
C LYS A 161 -8.30 10.66 30.12
N SER A 162 -8.70 11.38 29.08
CA SER A 162 -9.25 12.74 29.18
C SER A 162 -10.53 12.88 28.39
N ARG A 163 -11.66 12.99 29.09
CA ARG A 163 -12.98 13.24 28.48
C ARG A 163 -13.00 14.54 27.68
N LEU A 164 -12.31 15.56 28.15
CA LEU A 164 -12.22 16.85 27.46
C LEU A 164 -11.46 16.73 26.14
N PHE A 165 -10.30 16.06 26.14
CA PHE A 165 -9.54 15.76 24.92
C PHE A 165 -10.34 14.92 23.95
N ASN A 166 -11.02 13.89 24.44
CA ASN A 166 -11.87 13.04 23.61
C ASN A 166 -12.93 13.86 22.88
N ARG A 167 -13.71 14.66 23.63
CA ARG A 167 -14.84 15.44 23.09
C ARG A 167 -14.41 16.56 22.14
N LEU A 168 -13.32 17.28 22.46
CA LEU A 168 -12.93 18.48 21.71
C LEU A 168 -11.94 18.22 20.58
N VAL A 169 -11.17 17.14 20.65
CA VAL A 169 -10.10 16.86 19.70
C VAL A 169 -10.30 15.53 18.99
N TRP A 170 -10.42 14.44 19.77
CA TRP A 170 -10.38 13.09 19.20
C TRP A 170 -11.65 12.72 18.43
N GLU A 171 -12.82 12.91 19.00
CA GLU A 171 -14.09 12.63 18.33
C GLU A 171 -14.31 13.51 17.09
N PRO A 172 -14.13 14.85 17.14
CA PRO A 172 -14.28 15.67 15.96
C PRO A 172 -13.34 15.29 14.82
N MET A 173 -12.08 14.97 15.15
CA MET A 173 -11.09 14.57 14.15
C MET A 173 -11.46 13.23 13.48
N ASN A 174 -11.90 12.24 14.24
CA ASN A 174 -12.33 10.96 13.71
C ASN A 174 -13.66 11.09 12.96
N TYR A 175 -14.63 11.82 13.52
CA TYR A 175 -15.93 12.04 12.88
C TYR A 175 -15.80 12.77 11.55
N GLU A 176 -14.98 13.83 11.49
CA GLU A 176 -14.75 14.58 10.26
C GLU A 176 -14.07 13.72 9.19
N GLY A 177 -13.10 12.90 9.58
CA GLY A 177 -12.47 11.94 8.68
C GLY A 177 -13.46 10.92 8.15
N PHE A 178 -14.28 10.36 9.02
CA PHE A 178 -15.29 9.37 8.64
C PHE A 178 -16.41 9.97 7.78
N ARG A 179 -16.87 11.18 8.12
CA ARG A 179 -17.86 11.92 7.35
C ARG A 179 -17.38 12.22 5.93
N LYS A 180 -16.13 12.64 5.78
CA LYS A 180 -15.55 12.89 4.46
C LYS A 180 -15.46 11.62 3.61
N LEU A 181 -15.04 10.51 4.21
CA LEU A 181 -15.00 9.22 3.52
C LEU A 181 -16.40 8.75 3.11
N SER A 182 -17.38 8.84 4.02
CA SER A 182 -18.75 8.43 3.74
C SER A 182 -19.41 9.32 2.69
N TYR A 183 -19.15 10.62 2.74
CA TYR A 183 -19.69 11.56 1.75
C TYR A 183 -19.10 11.30 0.36
N ASN A 184 -17.79 11.07 0.27
CA ASN A 184 -17.15 10.73 -0.99
C ASN A 184 -17.59 9.36 -1.53
N ALA A 185 -17.85 8.39 -0.65
CA ALA A 185 -18.36 7.07 -1.05
C ALA A 185 -19.83 7.12 -1.50
N SER A 186 -20.61 8.09 -1.03
CA SER A 186 -21.99 8.30 -1.45
C SER A 186 -22.14 9.22 -2.67
N ASP A 187 -21.04 9.83 -3.12
CA ASP A 187 -21.04 10.62 -4.34
C ASP A 187 -21.27 9.68 -5.53
N GLN A 188 -22.31 9.98 -6.31
CA GLN A 188 -22.76 9.17 -7.44
C GLN A 188 -21.63 8.91 -8.46
N LYS A 189 -20.73 9.88 -8.66
CA LYS A 189 -19.53 9.71 -9.49
C LYS A 189 -18.57 8.62 -8.97
N ASN A 190 -18.49 8.44 -7.67
CA ASN A 190 -17.65 7.40 -7.06
C ASN A 190 -18.37 6.06 -7.05
N ALA A 191 -19.69 6.04 -6.97
CA ALA A 191 -20.50 4.82 -7.06
C ALA A 191 -20.52 4.23 -8.49
N GLU A 192 -20.39 5.04 -9.52
CA GLU A 192 -20.26 4.59 -10.92
C GLU A 192 -18.86 3.99 -11.23
N LEU A 193 -17.90 4.15 -10.31
CA LEU A 193 -16.52 3.72 -10.45
C LEU A 193 -16.20 2.45 -9.64
N MET A 194 -17.12 1.95 -8.83
CA MET A 194 -17.05 0.67 -8.13
C MET A 194 -17.81 -0.43 -8.91
#